data_a7d7d73752ecd4ebee0126780bd663a5
#
_entry.id   a7d7d73752ecd4ebee0126780bd663a5
#
_cell.length_a   1.000
_cell.length_b   1.000
_cell.length_c   1.000
_cell.angle_alpha   90.00
_cell.angle_beta   90.00
_cell.angle_gamma   90.00
#
_symmetry.space_group_name_H-M   'P 1'
#
loop_
_entity.id
_entity.type
_entity.pdbx_description
1 polymer ?
#
loop_
_entity_poly.entity_id
_entity_poly.type
_entity_poly.pdbx_seq_one_letter_code
_entity_poly.pdbx_strand_id
1 'polypeptide(L)'
;MKKTVKLLVAGVMTLSLMLPVGANAYQIEQDPINFGGYFPGYATNELIVLHESGNGNNVGPNSLDNETAYMKRNWQNAYVSYFVGSGGRVKQLAPAGQIQWGAGATANAKAYAQIELARTNNKETFKKDYAAYVNLIRDLATQIGATFDLDDGTGYGIVSHDWVSKTWWGDHTDPYGYLASWGISKAQLAQDLQTGLPEDGHDVIINHGKPNKPKYKVGQNVRFTTIYKTPDAPIEQHINANTLWTQVGTITQKLDGRKNLYRIENSGKLLGYANDGDIAELWENSKSKPAKVFTIGINEGIVLRTGSPSLYAPVYGIWPKGAQFRYDSVHVADGYVWLGGTDSNGTRIYIPVGPNDGDPNNTWGTGY
;
A
#
# COMPACT_ATOMS: atom_id res chain seq x y z
N MET A 1 72.40 -10.00 20.93
CA MET A 1 71.73 -9.27 19.82
C MET A 1 70.30 -9.76 19.75
N LYS A 2 69.35 -8.98 20.29
CA LYS A 2 67.90 -9.29 20.24
C LYS A 2 67.33 -8.58 19.04
N LYS A 3 66.79 -9.32 18.04
CA LYS A 3 66.11 -8.79 16.89
C LYS A 3 64.64 -8.53 17.26
N THR A 4 64.24 -7.28 17.28
CA THR A 4 62.86 -6.86 17.50
C THR A 4 62.11 -6.93 16.14
N VAL A 5 61.13 -7.80 16.03
CA VAL A 5 60.21 -7.87 14.87
C VAL A 5 59.08 -6.84 15.10
N LYS A 6 59.05 -5.82 14.26
CA LYS A 6 57.92 -4.89 14.21
C LYS A 6 56.80 -5.50 13.36
N LEU A 7 55.68 -5.83 14.01
CA LEU A 7 54.46 -6.26 13.31
C LEU A 7 53.74 -5.02 12.76
N LEU A 8 53.66 -4.92 11.44
CA LEU A 8 52.90 -3.87 10.76
C LEU A 8 51.46 -4.35 10.65
N VAL A 9 50.55 -3.78 11.44
CA VAL A 9 49.09 -4.02 11.28
C VAL A 9 48.61 -3.08 10.21
N ALA A 10 48.37 -3.63 9.02
CA ALA A 10 47.67 -2.92 7.93
C ALA A 10 46.17 -2.91 8.26
N GLY A 11 45.66 -1.75 8.69
CA GLY A 11 44.25 -1.52 8.86
C GLY A 11 43.57 -1.47 7.49
N VAL A 12 42.75 -2.47 7.19
CA VAL A 12 41.83 -2.41 6.05
C VAL A 12 40.69 -1.45 6.42
N MET A 13 40.76 -0.21 5.91
CA MET A 13 39.61 0.68 5.90
C MET A 13 38.63 0.13 4.87
N THR A 14 37.59 -0.55 5.33
CA THR A 14 36.38 -0.81 4.54
C THR A 14 35.68 0.53 4.31
N LEU A 15 35.85 1.08 3.12
CA LEU A 15 35.07 2.23 2.65
C LEU A 15 33.65 1.72 2.40
N SER A 16 32.78 1.84 3.38
CA SER A 16 31.34 1.66 3.20
C SER A 16 30.86 2.75 2.25
N LEU A 17 30.62 2.39 0.99
CA LEU A 17 29.85 3.21 0.07
C LEU A 17 28.46 3.38 0.70
N MET A 18 28.25 4.46 1.43
CA MET A 18 26.91 4.95 1.73
C MET A 18 26.31 5.38 0.39
N LEU A 19 25.42 4.53 -0.15
CA LEU A 19 24.46 4.99 -1.15
C LEU A 19 23.69 6.17 -0.53
N PRO A 20 23.42 7.25 -1.25
CA PRO A 20 22.60 8.32 -0.72
C PRO A 20 21.22 7.71 -0.39
N VAL A 21 20.97 7.49 0.89
CA VAL A 21 19.62 7.34 1.40
C VAL A 21 18.97 8.66 1.04
N GLY A 22 17.93 8.63 0.18
CA GLY A 22 17.16 9.82 -0.15
C GLY A 22 16.86 10.55 1.16
N ALA A 23 17.06 11.86 1.19
CA ALA A 23 16.80 12.65 2.39
C ALA A 23 15.37 12.30 2.85
N ASN A 24 15.23 11.77 4.07
CA ASN A 24 13.91 11.45 4.61
C ASN A 24 13.10 12.73 4.66
N ALA A 25 11.89 12.69 4.13
CA ALA A 25 10.95 13.82 4.10
C ALA A 25 10.51 14.30 5.50
N TYR A 26 11.10 13.77 6.57
CA TYR A 26 10.81 14.08 7.97
C TYR A 26 12.04 13.78 8.86
N GLN A 27 12.07 14.43 10.02
CA GLN A 27 13.05 14.13 11.09
C GLN A 27 12.34 13.46 12.26
N ILE A 28 12.98 12.44 12.86
CA ILE A 28 12.42 11.74 14.03
C ILE A 28 12.89 12.46 15.29
N GLU A 29 11.95 13.06 16.02
CA GLU A 29 12.16 13.64 17.33
C GLU A 29 12.10 12.52 18.38
N GLN A 30 13.16 12.36 19.16
CA GLN A 30 13.17 11.40 20.28
C GLN A 30 12.42 11.99 21.48
N ASP A 31 11.28 11.41 21.81
CA ASP A 31 10.42 11.82 22.95
C ASP A 31 9.97 10.62 23.78
N PRO A 32 10.91 9.82 24.34
CA PRO A 32 10.63 8.50 24.87
C PRO A 32 9.71 8.51 26.09
N ILE A 33 8.90 7.47 26.19
CA ILE A 33 8.15 7.12 27.40
C ILE A 33 9.13 6.69 28.48
N ASN A 34 8.96 7.23 29.69
CA ASN A 34 9.66 6.72 30.86
C ASN A 34 8.89 5.52 31.43
N PHE A 35 9.36 4.33 31.13
CA PHE A 35 8.75 3.07 31.61
C PHE A 35 9.07 2.72 33.05
N GLY A 36 9.86 3.54 33.77
CA GLY A 36 10.22 3.28 35.17
C GLY A 36 11.01 1.98 35.38
N GLY A 37 11.77 1.55 34.38
CA GLY A 37 12.51 0.29 34.40
C GLY A 37 11.71 -0.93 33.90
N TYR A 38 10.45 -0.77 33.58
CA TYR A 38 9.68 -1.86 32.96
C TYR A 38 10.14 -2.09 31.51
N PHE A 39 10.29 -3.35 31.13
CA PHE A 39 10.61 -3.76 29.75
C PHE A 39 9.47 -4.64 29.20
N PRO A 40 8.80 -4.20 28.13
CA PRO A 40 7.61 -4.90 27.60
C PRO A 40 7.94 -6.19 26.84
N GLY A 41 9.20 -6.46 26.53
CA GLY A 41 9.63 -7.56 25.66
C GLY A 41 9.83 -7.14 24.22
N TYR A 42 10.27 -8.09 23.38
CA TYR A 42 10.43 -7.87 21.94
C TYR A 42 9.26 -8.46 21.17
N ALA A 43 8.83 -7.76 20.12
CA ALA A 43 7.86 -8.25 19.13
C ALA A 43 8.55 -9.19 18.13
N THR A 44 7.76 -9.94 17.37
CA THR A 44 8.28 -10.82 16.30
C THR A 44 8.60 -10.05 15.00
N ASN A 45 8.31 -8.75 14.94
CA ASN A 45 8.63 -7.84 13.85
C ASN A 45 7.98 -8.22 12.51
N GLU A 46 6.72 -8.56 12.55
CA GLU A 46 5.95 -8.99 11.38
C GLU A 46 5.07 -7.86 10.81
N LEU A 47 4.70 -6.87 11.63
CA LEU A 47 3.68 -5.88 11.26
C LEU A 47 4.14 -4.44 11.45
N ILE A 48 3.64 -3.56 10.60
CA ILE A 48 3.54 -2.12 10.80
C ILE A 48 2.05 -1.80 10.94
N VAL A 49 1.61 -1.38 12.13
CA VAL A 49 0.18 -1.13 12.37
C VAL A 49 -0.13 0.36 12.30
N LEU A 50 -1.14 0.69 11.52
CA LEU A 50 -1.58 2.04 11.22
C LEU A 50 -2.76 2.45 12.10
N HIS A 51 -2.60 3.59 12.78
CA HIS A 51 -3.60 4.21 13.64
C HIS A 51 -3.85 5.68 13.30
N GLU A 52 -4.86 6.26 13.91
CA GLU A 52 -5.05 7.69 14.08
C GLU A 52 -5.59 7.97 15.49
N SER A 53 -5.31 9.14 16.04
CA SER A 53 -5.48 9.43 17.48
C SER A 53 -6.91 9.37 18.04
N GLY A 54 -7.93 9.23 17.19
CA GLY A 54 -9.33 9.15 17.61
C GLY A 54 -9.89 10.44 18.25
N ASN A 55 -9.04 11.44 18.52
CA ASN A 55 -9.38 12.60 19.34
C ASN A 55 -9.84 13.82 18.52
N GLY A 56 -11.14 13.89 18.24
CA GLY A 56 -11.73 15.03 17.50
C GLY A 56 -11.67 16.38 18.21
N ASN A 57 -11.35 16.42 19.50
CA ASN A 57 -11.21 17.65 20.26
C ASN A 57 -9.79 18.22 20.24
N ASN A 58 -8.80 17.43 19.81
CA ASN A 58 -7.40 17.83 19.74
C ASN A 58 -6.94 17.93 18.28
N VAL A 59 -7.34 19.01 17.62
CA VAL A 59 -7.12 19.23 16.17
C VAL A 59 -6.32 20.52 15.88
N GLY A 60 -5.80 21.16 16.91
CA GLY A 60 -5.02 22.41 16.80
C GLY A 60 -3.55 22.15 16.46
N PRO A 61 -2.74 23.24 16.34
CA PRO A 61 -1.33 23.17 15.93
C PRO A 61 -0.45 22.35 16.90
N ASN A 62 -0.89 22.17 18.15
CA ASN A 62 -0.18 21.41 19.18
C ASN A 62 -0.73 19.99 19.35
N SER A 63 -1.54 19.48 18.40
CA SER A 63 -2.21 18.20 18.56
C SER A 63 -1.22 17.05 18.80
N LEU A 64 -0.12 16.98 18.07
CA LEU A 64 0.95 16.01 18.26
C LEU A 64 1.51 16.04 19.68
N ASP A 65 1.90 17.24 20.17
CA ASP A 65 2.51 17.39 21.49
C ASP A 65 1.53 17.04 22.62
N ASN A 66 0.25 17.37 22.46
CA ASN A 66 -0.79 17.02 23.41
C ASN A 66 -1.04 15.52 23.48
N GLU A 67 -1.17 14.85 22.32
CA GLU A 67 -1.41 13.39 22.25
C GLU A 67 -0.21 12.63 22.83
N THR A 68 1.02 12.99 22.42
CA THR A 68 2.22 12.33 22.94
C THR A 68 2.41 12.55 24.44
N ALA A 69 2.13 13.75 24.95
CA ALA A 69 2.16 14.02 26.39
C ALA A 69 1.08 13.23 27.15
N TYR A 70 -0.12 13.07 26.57
CA TYR A 70 -1.16 12.23 27.16
C TYR A 70 -0.73 10.76 27.20
N MET A 71 -0.30 10.21 26.08
CA MET A 71 0.16 8.82 25.97
C MET A 71 1.31 8.51 26.94
N LYS A 72 2.28 9.40 27.06
CA LYS A 72 3.42 9.24 27.99
C LYS A 72 2.99 9.17 29.44
N ARG A 73 1.94 9.90 29.84
CA ARG A 73 1.40 9.84 31.22
C ARG A 73 0.53 8.61 31.48
N ASN A 74 -0.03 8.02 30.42
CA ASN A 74 -1.00 6.93 30.50
C ASN A 74 -0.53 5.66 29.79
N TRP A 75 0.78 5.49 29.58
CA TRP A 75 1.35 4.41 28.80
C TRP A 75 0.95 3.01 29.28
N GLN A 76 0.64 2.86 30.57
CA GLN A 76 0.18 1.59 31.14
C GLN A 76 -1.17 1.12 30.56
N ASN A 77 -1.95 2.02 29.97
CA ASN A 77 -3.22 1.69 29.33
C ASN A 77 -3.04 1.36 27.86
N ALA A 78 -2.29 2.22 27.12
CA ALA A 78 -1.99 2.02 25.71
C ALA A 78 -0.79 2.90 25.30
N TYR A 79 0.02 2.43 24.36
CA TYR A 79 1.07 3.23 23.74
C TYR A 79 1.52 2.62 22.42
N VAL A 80 2.06 3.48 21.55
CA VAL A 80 2.66 3.13 20.26
C VAL A 80 4.10 3.64 20.17
N SER A 81 4.83 3.19 19.17
CA SER A 81 6.23 3.63 18.97
C SER A 81 6.36 5.00 18.34
N TYR A 82 5.44 5.37 17.43
CA TYR A 82 5.54 6.62 16.69
C TYR A 82 4.24 7.39 16.68
N PHE A 83 4.38 8.71 16.65
CA PHE A 83 3.30 9.66 16.38
C PHE A 83 3.72 10.63 15.28
N VAL A 84 2.79 10.94 14.36
CA VAL A 84 2.98 11.92 13.28
C VAL A 84 1.94 13.01 13.41
N GLY A 85 2.30 14.28 13.20
CA GLY A 85 1.36 15.38 13.25
C GLY A 85 2.01 16.76 13.26
N SER A 86 1.18 17.77 13.43
CA SER A 86 1.58 19.18 13.62
C SER A 86 2.53 19.73 12.54
N GLY A 87 2.26 19.36 11.27
CA GLY A 87 2.99 19.84 10.11
C GLY A 87 4.13 18.92 9.64
N GLY A 88 3.93 17.60 9.75
CA GLY A 88 4.86 16.56 9.30
C GLY A 88 5.93 16.19 10.32
N ARG A 89 5.78 16.62 11.56
CA ARG A 89 6.67 16.20 12.65
C ARG A 89 6.43 14.75 13.00
N VAL A 90 7.51 14.03 13.33
CA VAL A 90 7.47 12.63 13.75
C VAL A 90 8.11 12.53 15.13
N LYS A 91 7.40 11.98 16.10
CA LYS A 91 7.94 11.67 17.42
C LYS A 91 8.06 10.16 17.63
N GLN A 92 9.21 9.72 18.14
CA GLN A 92 9.40 8.35 18.58
C GLN A 92 9.27 8.28 20.10
N LEU A 93 8.26 7.51 20.56
CA LEU A 93 7.93 7.36 21.97
C LEU A 93 8.47 6.08 22.58
N ALA A 94 8.69 5.03 21.77
CA ALA A 94 9.27 3.76 22.18
C ALA A 94 10.12 3.20 21.03
N PRO A 95 11.13 2.36 21.33
CA PRO A 95 11.92 1.70 20.29
C PRO A 95 11.05 0.81 19.41
N ALA A 96 11.27 0.85 18.09
CA ALA A 96 10.73 -0.15 17.18
C ALA A 96 11.26 -1.54 17.54
N GLY A 97 10.45 -2.59 17.30
CA GLY A 97 10.78 -3.97 17.67
C GLY A 97 10.51 -4.34 19.13
N GLN A 98 10.15 -3.38 19.99
CA GLN A 98 9.60 -3.68 21.31
C GLN A 98 8.07 -3.83 21.24
N ILE A 99 7.51 -4.69 22.11
CA ILE A 99 6.06 -4.85 22.21
C ILE A 99 5.44 -3.49 22.59
N GLN A 100 4.37 -3.12 21.89
CA GLN A 100 3.59 -1.91 22.10
C GLN A 100 2.15 -2.32 22.42
N TRP A 101 1.37 -1.45 23.06
CA TRP A 101 0.02 -1.79 23.52
C TRP A 101 -1.04 -0.91 22.83
N GLY A 102 -1.08 -0.95 21.49
CA GLY A 102 -2.00 -0.13 20.70
C GLY A 102 -3.04 -0.91 19.91
N ALA A 103 -2.87 -2.23 19.69
CA ALA A 103 -3.67 -2.97 18.72
C ALA A 103 -4.15 -4.36 19.19
N GLY A 104 -4.26 -4.57 20.50
CA GLY A 104 -4.63 -5.87 21.08
C GLY A 104 -3.49 -6.89 21.09
N ALA A 105 -3.64 -7.94 21.90
CA ALA A 105 -2.53 -8.82 22.28
C ALA A 105 -1.80 -9.45 21.09
N THR A 106 -2.52 -9.97 20.09
CA THR A 106 -1.93 -10.64 18.93
C THR A 106 -1.13 -9.68 18.07
N ALA A 107 -1.69 -8.53 17.72
CA ALA A 107 -0.99 -7.54 16.92
C ALA A 107 0.19 -6.91 17.68
N ASN A 108 0.01 -6.64 18.98
CA ASN A 108 1.07 -6.09 19.84
C ASN A 108 2.31 -6.99 19.88
N ALA A 109 2.12 -8.31 19.94
CA ALA A 109 3.22 -9.28 19.93
C ALA A 109 3.96 -9.36 18.58
N LYS A 110 3.30 -8.93 17.48
CA LYS A 110 3.81 -9.01 16.11
C LYS A 110 4.34 -7.68 15.57
N ALA A 111 3.89 -6.56 16.12
CA ALA A 111 4.15 -5.25 15.56
C ALA A 111 5.61 -4.80 15.79
N TYR A 112 6.36 -4.64 14.68
CA TYR A 112 7.63 -3.93 14.69
C TYR A 112 7.43 -2.47 15.09
N ALA A 113 6.40 -1.85 14.52
CA ALA A 113 6.00 -0.48 14.86
C ALA A 113 4.48 -0.31 14.79
N GLN A 114 3.98 0.56 15.65
CA GLN A 114 2.63 1.08 15.61
C GLN A 114 2.71 2.61 15.49
N ILE A 115 1.93 3.20 14.60
CA ILE A 115 2.08 4.60 14.22
C ILE A 115 0.73 5.30 14.33
N GLU A 116 0.66 6.32 15.15
CA GLU A 116 -0.51 7.20 15.28
C GLU A 116 -0.38 8.43 14.37
N LEU A 117 -1.46 8.78 13.70
CA LEU A 117 -1.62 10.05 13.02
C LEU A 117 -2.46 11.00 13.89
N ALA A 118 -1.85 12.06 14.40
CA ALA A 118 -2.55 13.08 15.17
C ALA A 118 -3.52 13.86 14.26
N ARG A 119 -4.70 14.17 14.77
CA ARG A 119 -5.72 14.93 14.03
C ARG A 119 -5.37 16.41 13.92
N THR A 120 -5.76 17.02 12.82
CA THR A 120 -5.69 18.46 12.58
C THR A 120 -6.96 18.95 11.90
N ASN A 121 -7.27 20.24 12.04
CA ASN A 121 -8.33 20.92 11.28
C ASN A 121 -7.77 21.83 10.17
N ASN A 122 -6.47 21.80 9.95
CA ASN A 122 -5.79 22.61 8.94
C ASN A 122 -5.35 21.74 7.75
N LYS A 123 -5.78 22.10 6.56
CA LYS A 123 -5.51 21.34 5.33
C LYS A 123 -4.02 21.25 5.00
N GLU A 124 -3.29 22.35 5.10
CA GLU A 124 -1.85 22.37 4.74
C GLU A 124 -1.02 21.62 5.80
N THR A 125 -1.45 21.64 7.06
CA THR A 125 -0.89 20.79 8.11
C THR A 125 -1.13 19.33 7.80
N PHE A 126 -2.38 18.96 7.46
CA PHE A 126 -2.73 17.56 7.15
C PHE A 126 -1.93 17.00 5.96
N LYS A 127 -1.71 17.79 4.91
CA LYS A 127 -0.88 17.36 3.77
C LYS A 127 0.50 16.90 4.21
N LYS A 128 1.18 17.72 5.02
CA LYS A 128 2.51 17.41 5.55
C LYS A 128 2.48 16.22 6.51
N ASP A 129 1.48 16.17 7.38
CA ASP A 129 1.29 15.06 8.33
C ASP A 129 1.09 13.75 7.60
N TYR A 130 0.23 13.74 6.58
CA TYR A 130 -0.06 12.55 5.77
C TYR A 130 1.17 12.11 4.96
N ALA A 131 1.92 13.05 4.37
CA ALA A 131 3.16 12.72 3.65
C ALA A 131 4.20 12.09 4.58
N ALA A 132 4.43 12.68 5.76
CA ALA A 132 5.34 12.14 6.76
C ALA A 132 4.87 10.76 7.26
N TYR A 133 3.56 10.58 7.46
CA TYR A 133 2.95 9.31 7.88
C TYR A 133 3.20 8.20 6.85
N VAL A 134 2.88 8.44 5.58
CA VAL A 134 3.10 7.47 4.48
C VAL A 134 4.58 7.11 4.36
N ASN A 135 5.47 8.10 4.35
CA ASN A 135 6.89 7.88 4.17
C ASN A 135 7.52 7.14 5.38
N LEU A 136 7.12 7.48 6.61
CA LEU A 136 7.54 6.74 7.82
C LEU A 136 7.12 5.26 7.77
N ILE A 137 5.88 4.99 7.38
CA ILE A 137 5.37 3.61 7.23
C ILE A 137 6.22 2.83 6.24
N ARG A 138 6.54 3.42 5.08
CA ARG A 138 7.39 2.80 4.06
C ARG A 138 8.80 2.51 4.56
N ASP A 139 9.41 3.44 5.28
CA ASP A 139 10.74 3.27 5.85
C ASP A 139 10.77 2.13 6.87
N LEU A 140 9.76 2.06 7.74
CA LEU A 140 9.63 0.99 8.72
C LEU A 140 9.33 -0.37 8.07
N ALA A 141 8.48 -0.42 7.05
CA ALA A 141 8.23 -1.63 6.27
C ALA A 141 9.51 -2.13 5.57
N THR A 142 10.30 -1.22 5.01
CA THR A 142 11.60 -1.55 4.42
C THR A 142 12.55 -2.18 5.44
N GLN A 143 12.56 -1.69 6.69
CA GLN A 143 13.43 -2.22 7.76
C GLN A 143 13.12 -3.67 8.13
N ILE A 144 11.88 -4.11 7.97
CA ILE A 144 11.48 -5.52 8.20
C ILE A 144 11.42 -6.34 6.91
N GLY A 145 11.75 -5.75 5.75
CA GLY A 145 11.71 -6.43 4.46
C GLY A 145 10.28 -6.70 3.94
N ALA A 146 9.29 -5.95 4.44
CA ALA A 146 7.91 -6.08 4.00
C ALA A 146 7.66 -5.33 2.67
N THR A 147 6.69 -5.82 1.90
CA THR A 147 6.12 -5.09 0.76
C THR A 147 5.28 -3.90 1.24
N PHE A 148 4.94 -3.00 0.33
CA PHE A 148 4.10 -1.84 0.66
C PHE A 148 2.60 -2.11 0.45
N ASP A 149 2.20 -3.38 0.43
CA ASP A 149 0.81 -3.77 0.30
C ASP A 149 0.06 -3.54 1.63
N LEU A 150 -1.10 -2.90 1.54
CA LEU A 150 -1.92 -2.55 2.71
C LEU A 150 -3.02 -3.58 2.91
N ASP A 151 -3.12 -4.17 4.10
CA ASP A 151 -4.19 -5.12 4.48
C ASP A 151 -4.34 -6.28 3.48
N ASP A 152 -3.24 -6.84 3.00
CA ASP A 152 -3.21 -7.87 1.95
C ASP A 152 -3.72 -9.25 2.39
N GLY A 153 -4.00 -9.42 3.67
CA GLY A 153 -4.53 -10.66 4.24
C GLY A 153 -3.46 -11.69 4.64
N THR A 154 -2.18 -11.43 4.40
CA THR A 154 -1.09 -12.37 4.75
C THR A 154 -0.79 -12.40 6.25
N GLY A 155 -1.16 -11.33 6.99
CA GLY A 155 -0.78 -11.17 8.40
C GLY A 155 0.69 -10.82 8.58
N TYR A 156 1.34 -10.30 7.53
CA TYR A 156 2.69 -9.77 7.50
C TYR A 156 2.72 -8.44 6.73
N GLY A 157 3.50 -7.46 7.18
CA GLY A 157 3.65 -6.18 6.51
C GLY A 157 2.76 -5.07 7.06
N ILE A 158 2.20 -4.24 6.17
CA ILE A 158 1.46 -3.03 6.55
C ILE A 158 -0.01 -3.37 6.76
N VAL A 159 -0.52 -3.14 7.97
CA VAL A 159 -1.92 -3.39 8.32
C VAL A 159 -2.55 -2.21 9.05
N SER A 160 -3.83 -1.95 8.81
CA SER A 160 -4.60 -1.00 9.58
C SER A 160 -5.12 -1.60 10.90
N HIS A 161 -5.45 -0.76 11.87
CA HIS A 161 -6.14 -1.23 13.09
C HIS A 161 -7.53 -1.81 12.76
N ASP A 162 -8.20 -1.27 11.74
CA ASP A 162 -9.43 -1.85 11.17
C ASP A 162 -9.24 -3.30 10.73
N TRP A 163 -8.14 -3.59 10.01
CA TRP A 163 -7.80 -4.95 9.58
C TRP A 163 -7.50 -5.87 10.78
N VAL A 164 -6.72 -5.37 11.75
CA VAL A 164 -6.41 -6.09 12.99
C VAL A 164 -7.67 -6.48 13.74
N SER A 165 -8.60 -5.53 13.89
CA SER A 165 -9.88 -5.76 14.59
C SER A 165 -10.74 -6.80 13.89
N LYS A 166 -10.81 -6.77 12.57
CA LYS A 166 -11.58 -7.74 11.76
C LYS A 166 -10.95 -9.13 11.70
N THR A 167 -9.61 -9.20 11.81
CA THR A 167 -8.88 -10.46 11.66
C THR A 167 -8.75 -11.21 12.97
N TRP A 168 -8.44 -10.50 14.06
CA TRP A 168 -8.18 -11.16 15.34
C TRP A 168 -9.21 -10.84 16.41
N TRP A 169 -9.43 -9.56 16.67
CA TRP A 169 -10.44 -9.10 17.63
C TRP A 169 -10.40 -7.59 17.75
N GLY A 170 -11.56 -6.97 17.92
CA GLY A 170 -11.70 -5.54 18.19
C GLY A 170 -12.88 -4.91 17.45
N ASP A 171 -13.06 -3.62 17.67
CA ASP A 171 -14.09 -2.79 17.06
C ASP A 171 -13.52 -1.49 16.46
N HIS A 172 -12.20 -1.40 16.42
CA HIS A 172 -11.49 -0.26 15.83
C HIS A 172 -11.62 -0.24 14.31
N THR A 173 -11.78 0.96 13.77
CA THR A 173 -11.91 1.21 12.31
C THR A 173 -10.89 2.20 11.76
N ASP A 174 -9.97 2.65 12.61
CA ASP A 174 -8.90 3.56 12.25
C ASP A 174 -7.85 2.91 11.32
N PRO A 175 -7.19 3.69 10.48
CA PRO A 175 -7.23 5.17 10.34
C PRO A 175 -8.26 5.68 9.33
N TYR A 176 -9.09 4.80 8.76
CA TYR A 176 -9.86 5.10 7.54
C TYR A 176 -10.89 6.21 7.69
N GLY A 177 -11.59 6.30 8.81
CA GLY A 177 -12.60 7.33 9.03
C GLY A 177 -12.01 8.74 8.99
N TYR A 178 -10.89 8.95 9.67
CA TYR A 178 -10.19 10.24 9.66
C TYR A 178 -9.58 10.56 8.30
N LEU A 179 -8.90 9.62 7.67
CA LEU A 179 -8.33 9.81 6.34
C LEU A 179 -9.42 10.16 5.31
N ALA A 180 -10.56 9.47 5.37
CA ALA A 180 -11.71 9.74 4.51
C ALA A 180 -12.27 11.16 4.70
N SER A 181 -12.26 11.71 5.91
CA SER A 181 -12.69 13.09 6.16
C SER A 181 -11.83 14.13 5.44
N TRP A 182 -10.61 13.75 5.08
CA TRP A 182 -9.69 14.54 4.27
C TRP A 182 -9.69 14.14 2.79
N GLY A 183 -10.51 13.17 2.41
CA GLY A 183 -10.61 12.69 1.02
C GLY A 183 -9.62 11.61 0.65
N ILE A 184 -8.90 11.04 1.60
CA ILE A 184 -8.00 9.90 1.37
C ILE A 184 -8.78 8.60 1.55
N SER A 185 -9.01 7.90 0.44
CA SER A 185 -9.61 6.57 0.47
C SER A 185 -8.58 5.50 0.89
N LYS A 186 -9.05 4.32 1.29
CA LYS A 186 -8.17 3.15 1.49
C LYS A 186 -7.34 2.83 0.25
N ALA A 187 -7.96 2.91 -0.93
CA ALA A 187 -7.27 2.68 -2.20
C ALA A 187 -6.20 3.76 -2.48
N GLN A 188 -6.47 5.02 -2.10
CA GLN A 188 -5.49 6.08 -2.21
C GLN A 188 -4.33 5.86 -1.24
N LEU A 189 -4.60 5.54 0.02
CA LEU A 189 -3.54 5.21 0.97
C LEU A 189 -2.67 4.04 0.47
N ALA A 190 -3.30 2.97 -0.05
CA ALA A 190 -2.57 1.85 -0.62
C ALA A 190 -1.68 2.28 -1.81
N GLN A 191 -2.18 3.15 -2.69
CA GLN A 191 -1.39 3.70 -3.79
C GLN A 191 -0.23 4.57 -3.30
N ASP A 192 -0.47 5.43 -2.31
CA ASP A 192 0.54 6.32 -1.76
C ASP A 192 1.64 5.53 -1.02
N LEU A 193 1.29 4.42 -0.38
CA LEU A 193 2.25 3.49 0.19
C LEU A 193 3.14 2.84 -0.89
N GLN A 194 2.62 2.55 -2.07
CA GLN A 194 3.44 2.03 -3.18
C GLN A 194 4.41 3.08 -3.74
N THR A 195 3.98 4.33 -3.86
CA THR A 195 4.75 5.38 -4.56
C THR A 195 5.59 6.26 -3.63
N GLY A 196 5.20 6.41 -2.38
CA GLY A 196 5.69 7.47 -1.48
C GLY A 196 5.10 8.84 -1.84
N LEU A 197 5.32 9.81 -0.98
CA LEU A 197 4.84 11.18 -1.14
C LEU A 197 5.97 12.20 -0.99
N PRO A 198 5.95 13.35 -1.70
CA PRO A 198 6.86 14.45 -1.46
C PRO A 198 6.58 15.11 -0.09
N GLU A 199 7.58 15.81 0.47
CA GLU A 199 7.53 16.39 1.83
C GLU A 199 6.38 17.39 2.04
N ASP A 200 6.05 18.18 1.04
CA ASP A 200 4.98 19.19 1.10
C ASP A 200 3.58 18.56 0.96
N GLY A 201 3.53 17.24 0.82
CA GLY A 201 2.32 16.51 0.51
C GLY A 201 1.84 16.80 -0.90
N HIS A 202 1.33 15.79 -1.56
CA HIS A 202 0.64 15.99 -2.84
C HIS A 202 -0.61 16.84 -2.67
N ASP A 203 -1.03 17.48 -3.75
CA ASP A 203 -2.41 17.95 -3.91
C ASP A 203 -3.46 16.80 -3.89
N VAL A 204 -3.07 15.63 -3.39
CA VAL A 204 -3.91 14.43 -3.22
C VAL A 204 -5.07 14.66 -2.25
N ILE A 205 -4.92 15.62 -1.33
CA ILE A 205 -6.02 16.05 -0.46
C ILE A 205 -6.91 16.95 -1.26
N ILE A 206 -7.60 16.41 -2.22
CA ILE A 206 -8.42 17.25 -3.03
C ILE A 206 -9.65 16.55 -3.50
N ASN A 207 -10.67 17.30 -3.33
CA ASN A 207 -11.90 17.29 -4.08
C ASN A 207 -13.03 16.38 -3.61
N HIS A 208 -13.11 16.13 -2.32
CA HIS A 208 -14.41 15.88 -1.73
C HIS A 208 -15.02 17.22 -1.30
N GLY A 209 -15.58 17.99 -2.25
CA GLY A 209 -16.30 19.22 -1.94
C GLY A 209 -16.22 20.38 -2.94
N LYS A 210 -15.37 20.31 -3.96
CA LYS A 210 -15.44 21.24 -5.09
C LYS A 210 -15.63 20.45 -6.39
N PRO A 211 -16.53 20.87 -7.28
CA PRO A 211 -16.66 20.23 -8.57
C PRO A 211 -15.35 20.43 -9.34
N ASN A 212 -14.53 19.39 -9.39
CA ASN A 212 -13.41 19.35 -10.34
C ASN A 212 -13.98 19.40 -11.74
N LYS A 213 -13.21 20.00 -12.66
CA LYS A 213 -13.43 19.69 -14.07
C LYS A 213 -13.21 18.18 -14.18
N PRO A 214 -14.25 17.41 -14.51
CA PRO A 214 -14.15 15.97 -14.50
C PRO A 214 -13.04 15.51 -15.44
N LYS A 215 -12.16 14.69 -14.93
CA LYS A 215 -10.99 14.20 -15.65
C LYS A 215 -11.39 13.30 -16.82
N TYR A 216 -12.49 12.57 -16.65
CA TYR A 216 -12.96 11.58 -17.64
C TYR A 216 -14.24 12.01 -18.31
N LYS A 217 -14.49 11.46 -19.52
CA LYS A 217 -15.64 11.80 -20.38
C LYS A 217 -16.57 10.59 -20.55
N VAL A 218 -17.84 10.87 -20.78
CA VAL A 218 -18.81 9.84 -21.19
C VAL A 218 -18.32 9.18 -22.48
N GLY A 219 -18.46 7.87 -22.54
CA GLY A 219 -17.97 7.02 -23.63
C GLY A 219 -16.55 6.47 -23.42
N GLN A 220 -15.80 6.97 -22.46
CA GLN A 220 -14.48 6.41 -22.15
C GLN A 220 -14.61 5.10 -21.37
N ASN A 221 -13.78 4.14 -21.75
CA ASN A 221 -13.58 2.94 -20.95
C ASN A 221 -12.53 3.22 -19.89
N VAL A 222 -12.76 2.73 -18.70
CA VAL A 222 -11.90 2.95 -17.53
C VAL A 222 -11.69 1.65 -16.77
N ARG A 223 -10.52 1.51 -16.19
CA ARG A 223 -10.25 0.54 -15.11
C ARG A 223 -10.39 1.26 -13.78
N PHE A 224 -11.23 0.73 -12.92
CA PHE A 224 -11.49 1.29 -11.60
C PHE A 224 -11.06 0.34 -10.49
N THR A 225 -10.66 0.90 -9.36
CA THR A 225 -10.25 0.17 -8.15
C THR A 225 -11.38 0.10 -7.12
N THR A 226 -12.28 1.08 -7.18
CA THR A 226 -13.37 1.25 -6.21
C THR A 226 -14.63 1.71 -6.95
N ILE A 227 -15.79 1.30 -6.45
CA ILE A 227 -17.09 1.71 -7.00
C ILE A 227 -18.11 1.83 -5.85
N TYR A 228 -19.21 2.57 -6.11
CA TYR A 228 -20.28 2.82 -5.13
C TYR A 228 -21.64 2.43 -5.69
N LYS A 229 -22.54 2.00 -4.83
CA LYS A 229 -23.91 1.63 -5.23
C LYS A 229 -24.75 2.83 -5.68
N THR A 230 -24.48 4.01 -5.11
CA THR A 230 -25.20 5.25 -5.44
C THR A 230 -24.23 6.40 -5.67
N PRO A 231 -24.65 7.44 -6.44
CA PRO A 231 -23.78 8.57 -6.74
C PRO A 231 -23.41 9.43 -5.54
N ASP A 232 -24.14 9.33 -4.43
CA ASP A 232 -23.86 10.08 -3.21
C ASP A 232 -23.43 9.18 -2.05
N ALA A 233 -23.19 7.90 -2.30
CA ALA A 233 -22.71 7.00 -1.27
C ALA A 233 -21.43 7.55 -0.64
N PRO A 234 -21.36 7.57 0.69
CA PRO A 234 -20.15 7.96 1.39
C PRO A 234 -19.07 6.90 1.21
N ILE A 235 -17.83 7.28 1.49
CA ILE A 235 -16.65 6.46 1.20
C ILE A 235 -16.67 5.12 1.93
N GLU A 236 -17.26 5.07 3.11
CA GLU A 236 -17.39 3.85 3.92
C GLU A 236 -18.26 2.77 3.23
N GLN A 237 -19.06 3.17 2.25
CA GLN A 237 -19.91 2.27 1.44
C GLN A 237 -19.26 1.87 0.12
N HIS A 238 -17.95 2.05 -0.01
CA HIS A 238 -17.21 1.62 -1.19
C HIS A 238 -17.28 0.09 -1.38
N ILE A 239 -17.23 -0.31 -2.64
CA ILE A 239 -17.08 -1.71 -3.05
C ILE A 239 -15.72 -1.81 -3.73
N ASN A 240 -14.86 -2.67 -3.20
CA ASN A 240 -13.59 -2.96 -3.84
C ASN A 240 -13.84 -3.65 -5.19
N ALA A 241 -13.26 -3.12 -6.24
CA ALA A 241 -13.44 -3.66 -7.59
C ALA A 241 -12.99 -5.12 -7.73
N ASN A 242 -12.05 -5.58 -6.90
CA ASN A 242 -11.61 -6.98 -6.88
C ASN A 242 -12.71 -7.98 -6.50
N THR A 243 -13.79 -7.52 -5.87
CA THR A 243 -14.94 -8.35 -5.53
C THR A 243 -15.98 -8.43 -6.65
N LEU A 244 -15.79 -7.67 -7.71
CA LEU A 244 -16.69 -7.65 -8.85
C LEU A 244 -16.17 -8.60 -9.94
N TRP A 245 -17.08 -9.03 -10.81
CA TRP A 245 -16.76 -9.88 -11.96
C TRP A 245 -15.91 -9.16 -13.03
N THR A 246 -15.80 -7.84 -12.97
CA THR A 246 -14.94 -7.02 -13.82
C THR A 246 -14.50 -5.74 -13.09
N GLN A 247 -13.31 -5.27 -13.41
CA GLN A 247 -12.75 -3.99 -12.95
C GLN A 247 -12.75 -2.94 -14.07
N VAL A 248 -13.32 -3.28 -15.22
CA VAL A 248 -13.36 -2.42 -16.40
C VAL A 248 -14.80 -2.12 -16.77
N GLY A 249 -15.07 -0.89 -17.12
CA GLY A 249 -16.39 -0.46 -17.61
C GLY A 249 -16.29 0.82 -18.42
N THR A 250 -17.42 1.17 -19.02
CA THR A 250 -17.60 2.41 -19.78
C THR A 250 -18.29 3.43 -18.89
N ILE A 251 -17.80 4.66 -18.90
CA ILE A 251 -18.53 5.80 -18.31
C ILE A 251 -19.74 6.09 -19.20
N THR A 252 -20.92 5.74 -18.74
CA THR A 252 -22.17 5.93 -19.52
C THR A 252 -22.86 7.24 -19.19
N GLN A 253 -22.59 7.81 -18.01
CA GLN A 253 -23.17 9.09 -17.61
C GLN A 253 -22.23 9.82 -16.66
N LYS A 254 -22.27 11.15 -16.73
CA LYS A 254 -21.63 12.05 -15.79
C LYS A 254 -22.70 12.81 -15.03
N LEU A 255 -22.64 12.73 -13.71
CA LEU A 255 -23.61 13.28 -12.75
C LEU A 255 -22.98 14.48 -12.03
N ASP A 256 -23.01 15.64 -12.66
CA ASP A 256 -22.38 16.85 -12.10
C ASP A 256 -22.95 17.19 -10.71
N GLY A 257 -22.06 17.55 -9.79
CA GLY A 257 -22.41 17.88 -8.40
C GLY A 257 -22.57 16.68 -7.47
N ARG A 258 -22.45 15.44 -7.96
CA ARG A 258 -22.48 14.23 -7.13
C ARG A 258 -21.10 13.84 -6.64
N LYS A 259 -21.03 13.13 -5.49
CA LYS A 259 -19.77 12.65 -4.92
C LYS A 259 -19.07 11.66 -5.85
N ASN A 260 -19.81 10.69 -6.37
CA ASN A 260 -19.33 9.67 -7.29
C ASN A 260 -19.96 9.96 -8.66
N LEU A 261 -19.35 10.85 -9.39
CA LEU A 261 -19.96 11.51 -10.55
C LEU A 261 -20.04 10.65 -11.82
N TYR A 262 -19.25 9.60 -11.93
CA TYR A 262 -19.23 8.73 -13.09
C TYR A 262 -20.11 7.50 -12.89
N ARG A 263 -21.14 7.35 -13.70
CA ARG A 263 -21.89 6.10 -13.80
C ARG A 263 -21.11 5.15 -14.70
N ILE A 264 -20.75 3.97 -14.18
CA ILE A 264 -19.95 2.98 -14.89
C ILE A 264 -20.76 1.74 -15.17
N GLU A 265 -20.77 1.32 -16.42
CA GLU A 265 -21.43 0.11 -16.89
C GLU A 265 -20.48 -0.78 -17.68
N ASN A 266 -20.77 -2.08 -17.70
CA ASN A 266 -20.12 -3.02 -18.60
C ASN A 266 -21.19 -3.90 -19.26
N SER A 267 -21.13 -4.01 -20.58
CA SER A 267 -22.10 -4.79 -21.40
C SER A 267 -23.57 -4.46 -21.07
N GLY A 268 -23.87 -3.17 -20.85
CA GLY A 268 -25.21 -2.67 -20.53
C GLY A 268 -25.68 -2.92 -19.10
N LYS A 269 -24.83 -3.48 -18.23
CA LYS A 269 -25.12 -3.67 -16.82
C LYS A 269 -24.43 -2.60 -15.98
N LEU A 270 -25.20 -1.96 -15.08
CA LEU A 270 -24.64 -1.02 -14.12
C LEU A 270 -23.69 -1.76 -13.18
N LEU A 271 -22.45 -1.30 -13.12
CA LEU A 271 -21.47 -1.72 -12.12
C LEU A 271 -21.58 -0.86 -10.87
N GLY A 272 -21.81 0.43 -11.02
CA GLY A 272 -21.95 1.40 -9.94
C GLY A 272 -21.48 2.80 -10.35
N TYR A 273 -21.05 3.56 -9.35
CA TYR A 273 -20.62 4.94 -9.50
C TYR A 273 -19.18 5.11 -8.96
N ALA A 274 -18.40 5.98 -9.58
CA ALA A 274 -17.03 6.26 -9.19
C ALA A 274 -16.75 7.77 -9.26
N ASN A 275 -15.72 8.22 -8.55
CA ASN A 275 -15.13 9.54 -8.69
C ASN A 275 -13.77 9.47 -9.42
N ASP A 276 -13.11 10.60 -9.60
CA ASP A 276 -11.81 10.66 -10.29
C ASP A 276 -10.73 9.81 -9.60
N GLY A 277 -10.75 9.73 -8.27
CA GLY A 277 -9.80 8.95 -7.48
C GLY A 277 -10.00 7.44 -7.51
N ASP A 278 -11.19 6.98 -7.91
CA ASP A 278 -11.51 5.57 -7.99
C ASP A 278 -11.11 4.94 -9.34
N ILE A 279 -10.76 5.77 -10.32
CA ILE A 279 -10.38 5.35 -11.66
C ILE A 279 -8.86 5.30 -11.74
N ALA A 280 -8.32 4.11 -11.90
CA ALA A 280 -6.88 3.88 -11.98
C ALA A 280 -6.31 4.37 -13.32
N GLU A 281 -7.03 4.13 -14.43
CA GLU A 281 -6.55 4.49 -15.77
C GLU A 281 -7.68 4.52 -16.79
N LEU A 282 -7.46 5.22 -17.92
CA LEU A 282 -8.25 5.01 -19.12
C LEU A 282 -7.98 3.60 -19.63
N TRP A 283 -9.05 2.82 -19.72
CA TRP A 283 -9.02 1.52 -20.37
C TRP A 283 -9.30 1.72 -21.85
N GLU A 284 -8.25 1.96 -22.62
CA GLU A 284 -8.39 1.87 -24.06
C GLU A 284 -8.74 0.42 -24.38
N ASN A 285 -9.97 0.17 -24.85
CA ASN A 285 -10.24 -1.05 -25.55
C ASN A 285 -9.13 -1.16 -26.60
N SER A 286 -8.21 -2.07 -26.38
CA SER A 286 -7.07 -2.27 -27.24
C SER A 286 -7.55 -2.60 -28.66
N LYS A 287 -7.92 -1.57 -29.42
CA LYS A 287 -7.67 -1.62 -30.83
C LYS A 287 -6.17 -1.58 -30.96
N SER A 288 -5.63 -2.80 -30.80
CA SER A 288 -4.29 -3.20 -31.19
C SER A 288 -3.13 -2.26 -30.80
N LYS A 289 -2.66 -2.31 -29.53
CA LYS A 289 -1.27 -2.72 -29.44
C LYS A 289 -1.26 -4.15 -29.97
N PRO A 290 -0.38 -4.50 -30.94
CA PRO A 290 -0.28 -5.89 -31.37
C PRO A 290 -0.08 -6.72 -30.11
N ALA A 291 -0.98 -7.68 -29.85
CA ALA A 291 -0.89 -8.52 -28.67
C ALA A 291 0.52 -9.10 -28.70
N LYS A 292 1.32 -8.80 -27.68
CA LYS A 292 2.64 -9.38 -27.58
C LYS A 292 2.45 -10.89 -27.51
N VAL A 293 3.29 -11.63 -28.16
CA VAL A 293 3.19 -13.09 -28.25
C VAL A 293 4.43 -13.69 -27.60
N PHE A 294 4.23 -14.43 -26.53
CA PHE A 294 5.26 -15.23 -25.92
C PHE A 294 5.20 -16.65 -26.50
N THR A 295 6.36 -17.16 -26.96
CA THR A 295 6.48 -18.53 -27.46
C THR A 295 7.22 -19.37 -26.44
N ILE A 296 6.60 -20.46 -25.97
CA ILE A 296 7.20 -21.38 -24.98
C ILE A 296 8.43 -22.06 -25.55
N GLY A 297 9.55 -21.96 -24.86
CA GLY A 297 10.84 -22.50 -25.29
C GLY A 297 11.28 -23.80 -24.61
N ILE A 298 10.74 -24.13 -23.44
CA ILE A 298 11.15 -25.29 -22.65
C ILE A 298 10.38 -26.56 -23.04
N ASN A 299 11.07 -27.71 -23.00
CA ASN A 299 10.53 -28.99 -23.49
C ASN A 299 9.39 -29.53 -22.62
N GLU A 300 9.44 -29.24 -21.30
CA GLU A 300 8.45 -29.68 -20.31
C GLU A 300 7.11 -28.98 -20.47
N GLY A 301 7.07 -27.90 -21.25
CA GLY A 301 5.90 -27.02 -21.33
C GLY A 301 5.73 -26.16 -20.07
N ILE A 302 4.69 -25.35 -20.06
CA ILE A 302 4.40 -24.47 -18.92
C ILE A 302 2.96 -24.68 -18.45
N VAL A 303 2.80 -24.72 -17.11
CA VAL A 303 1.49 -24.79 -16.47
C VAL A 303 0.86 -23.38 -16.47
N LEU A 304 -0.32 -23.26 -17.07
CA LEU A 304 -1.14 -22.05 -17.05
C LEU A 304 -2.11 -22.08 -15.86
N ARG A 305 -2.38 -20.91 -15.34
CA ARG A 305 -3.28 -20.69 -14.20
C ARG A 305 -4.46 -19.80 -14.60
N THR A 306 -5.56 -19.91 -13.85
CA THR A 306 -6.71 -19.00 -13.99
C THR A 306 -7.02 -18.31 -12.67
N GLY A 307 -7.66 -17.14 -12.72
CA GLY A 307 -8.01 -16.36 -11.53
C GLY A 307 -6.94 -15.37 -11.10
N SER A 308 -5.68 -15.82 -10.93
CA SER A 308 -4.57 -14.94 -10.53
C SER A 308 -3.22 -15.45 -11.05
N PRO A 309 -2.19 -14.57 -11.17
CA PRO A 309 -0.83 -14.96 -11.52
C PRO A 309 -0.13 -15.56 -10.28
N SER A 310 -0.49 -16.79 -9.90
CA SER A 310 0.04 -17.45 -8.72
C SER A 310 0.21 -18.94 -8.93
N LEU A 311 1.26 -19.54 -8.34
CA LEU A 311 1.51 -20.98 -8.32
C LEU A 311 0.38 -21.75 -7.63
N TYR A 312 -0.36 -21.10 -6.74
CA TYR A 312 -1.47 -21.69 -5.98
C TYR A 312 -2.83 -21.50 -6.64
N ALA A 313 -2.90 -20.70 -7.72
CA ALA A 313 -4.15 -20.51 -8.47
C ALA A 313 -4.56 -21.80 -9.19
N PRO A 314 -5.86 -21.99 -9.50
CA PRO A 314 -6.33 -23.17 -10.21
C PRO A 314 -5.60 -23.36 -11.55
N VAL A 315 -5.25 -24.63 -11.84
CA VAL A 315 -4.61 -25.00 -13.11
C VAL A 315 -5.61 -24.84 -14.23
N TYR A 316 -5.26 -24.06 -15.26
CA TYR A 316 -6.01 -23.96 -16.50
C TYR A 316 -5.63 -25.09 -17.48
N GLY A 317 -4.32 -25.38 -17.58
CA GLY A 317 -3.78 -26.42 -18.45
C GLY A 317 -2.26 -26.37 -18.50
N ILE A 318 -1.68 -27.27 -19.32
CA ILE A 318 -0.24 -27.29 -19.62
C ILE A 318 -0.08 -27.07 -21.11
N TRP A 319 0.70 -26.06 -21.48
CA TRP A 319 0.97 -25.78 -22.89
C TRP A 319 2.40 -26.21 -23.26
N PRO A 320 2.55 -26.93 -24.38
CA PRO A 320 3.84 -27.49 -24.78
C PRO A 320 4.79 -26.46 -25.37
N LYS A 321 6.04 -26.83 -25.53
CA LYS A 321 7.04 -26.08 -26.30
C LYS A 321 6.51 -25.69 -27.68
N GLY A 322 6.78 -24.47 -28.08
CA GLY A 322 6.31 -23.88 -29.34
C GLY A 322 4.90 -23.31 -29.29
N ALA A 323 4.13 -23.56 -28.24
CA ALA A 323 2.82 -22.92 -28.08
C ALA A 323 3.00 -21.41 -27.90
N GLN A 324 2.07 -20.65 -28.47
CA GLN A 324 2.09 -19.18 -28.45
C GLN A 324 1.00 -18.65 -27.52
N PHE A 325 1.42 -17.84 -26.56
CA PHE A 325 0.55 -17.15 -25.61
C PHE A 325 0.47 -15.67 -25.96
N ARG A 326 -0.72 -15.20 -26.29
CA ARG A 326 -1.00 -13.78 -26.49
C ARG A 326 -1.26 -13.12 -25.16
N TYR A 327 -0.53 -12.07 -24.82
CA TYR A 327 -0.65 -11.40 -23.52
C TYR A 327 -0.81 -9.89 -23.67
N ASP A 328 -1.44 -9.32 -22.66
CA ASP A 328 -1.72 -7.89 -22.54
C ASP A 328 -1.23 -7.30 -21.22
N SER A 329 -0.77 -8.12 -20.29
CA SER A 329 -0.29 -7.69 -18.98
C SER A 329 0.88 -8.52 -18.50
N VAL A 330 1.70 -7.91 -17.63
CA VAL A 330 2.87 -8.51 -16.97
C VAL A 330 2.69 -8.34 -15.47
N HIS A 331 2.97 -9.39 -14.71
CA HIS A 331 2.85 -9.43 -13.26
C HIS A 331 4.10 -10.05 -12.65
N VAL A 332 4.37 -9.75 -11.39
CA VAL A 332 5.38 -10.44 -10.59
C VAL A 332 4.67 -11.04 -9.38
N ALA A 333 4.77 -12.36 -9.23
CA ALA A 333 4.18 -13.08 -8.11
C ALA A 333 4.95 -14.40 -7.87
N ASP A 334 5.00 -14.85 -6.63
CA ASP A 334 5.60 -16.13 -6.19
C ASP A 334 7.04 -16.33 -6.71
N GLY A 335 7.82 -15.25 -6.85
CA GLY A 335 9.20 -15.28 -7.34
C GLY A 335 9.34 -15.43 -8.86
N TYR A 336 8.26 -15.30 -9.62
CA TYR A 336 8.24 -15.42 -11.08
C TYR A 336 7.67 -14.20 -11.77
N VAL A 337 8.07 -13.99 -13.01
CA VAL A 337 7.41 -13.09 -13.95
C VAL A 337 6.29 -13.85 -14.64
N TRP A 338 5.10 -13.25 -14.68
CA TRP A 338 3.88 -13.82 -15.24
C TRP A 338 3.35 -12.94 -16.35
N LEU A 339 2.88 -13.56 -17.41
CA LEU A 339 2.11 -12.89 -18.46
C LEU A 339 0.63 -13.23 -18.31
N GLY A 340 -0.22 -12.22 -18.38
CA GLY A 340 -1.68 -12.38 -18.36
C GLY A 340 -2.27 -12.17 -19.75
N GLY A 341 -3.20 -13.02 -20.16
CA GLY A 341 -3.93 -12.95 -21.41
C GLY A 341 -5.35 -13.51 -21.25
N THR A 342 -6.15 -13.39 -22.31
CA THR A 342 -7.52 -13.90 -22.32
C THR A 342 -7.65 -14.91 -23.47
N ASP A 343 -8.22 -16.08 -23.17
CA ASP A 343 -8.45 -17.12 -24.16
C ASP A 343 -9.64 -16.79 -25.09
N SER A 344 -9.92 -17.65 -26.06
CA SER A 344 -11.02 -17.47 -27.00
C SER A 344 -12.41 -17.49 -26.36
N ASN A 345 -12.53 -18.02 -25.13
CA ASN A 345 -13.78 -18.12 -24.38
C ASN A 345 -13.96 -16.95 -23.40
N GLY A 346 -13.02 -15.98 -23.39
CA GLY A 346 -13.05 -14.86 -22.45
C GLY A 346 -12.48 -15.16 -21.07
N THR A 347 -11.86 -16.33 -20.86
CA THR A 347 -11.25 -16.72 -19.58
C THR A 347 -9.90 -16.02 -19.43
N ARG A 348 -9.70 -15.35 -18.31
CA ARG A 348 -8.40 -14.76 -17.95
C ARG A 348 -7.44 -15.84 -17.50
N ILE A 349 -6.32 -15.98 -18.16
CA ILE A 349 -5.29 -16.97 -17.89
C ILE A 349 -3.91 -16.31 -17.73
N TYR A 350 -3.06 -16.97 -16.97
CA TYR A 350 -1.72 -16.49 -16.61
C TYR A 350 -0.70 -17.60 -16.84
N ILE A 351 0.47 -17.20 -17.37
CA ILE A 351 1.59 -18.10 -17.63
C ILE A 351 2.86 -17.55 -16.97
N PRO A 352 3.57 -18.32 -16.11
CA PRO A 352 4.88 -17.91 -15.63
C PRO A 352 5.91 -18.08 -16.76
N VAL A 353 6.81 -17.11 -16.93
CA VAL A 353 7.72 -17.08 -18.08
C VAL A 353 9.19 -17.09 -17.70
N GLY A 354 9.51 -17.06 -16.43
CA GLY A 354 10.87 -17.11 -15.90
C GLY A 354 10.93 -16.63 -14.45
N PRO A 355 12.05 -16.82 -13.75
CA PRO A 355 12.24 -16.29 -12.41
C PRO A 355 12.31 -14.76 -12.45
N ASN A 356 11.89 -14.11 -11.35
CA ASN A 356 12.06 -12.67 -11.17
C ASN A 356 13.41 -12.38 -10.50
N ASP A 357 14.51 -12.61 -11.25
CA ASP A 357 15.90 -12.48 -10.78
C ASP A 357 16.61 -11.22 -11.32
N GLY A 358 15.88 -10.40 -12.10
CA GLY A 358 16.39 -9.18 -12.72
C GLY A 358 17.15 -9.41 -14.03
N ASP A 359 17.32 -10.65 -14.50
CA ASP A 359 17.89 -10.96 -15.81
C ASP A 359 16.78 -11.13 -16.87
N PRO A 360 16.60 -10.20 -17.81
CA PRO A 360 15.57 -10.30 -18.84
C PRO A 360 15.80 -11.45 -19.84
N ASN A 361 16.99 -12.06 -19.83
CA ASN A 361 17.31 -13.19 -20.70
C ASN A 361 17.01 -14.55 -20.04
N ASN A 362 16.78 -14.57 -18.73
CA ASN A 362 16.42 -15.79 -18.00
C ASN A 362 14.93 -16.08 -18.12
N THR A 363 14.50 -16.40 -19.35
CA THR A 363 13.10 -16.69 -19.67
C THR A 363 12.93 -18.09 -20.24
N TRP A 364 11.75 -18.68 -20.01
CA TRP A 364 11.40 -20.02 -20.51
C TRP A 364 10.83 -20.00 -21.94
N GLY A 365 11.10 -18.93 -22.68
CA GLY A 365 10.66 -18.75 -24.05
C GLY A 365 11.13 -17.44 -24.65
N THR A 366 10.47 -17.00 -25.70
CA THR A 366 10.81 -15.77 -26.44
C THR A 366 9.58 -14.88 -26.68
N GLY A 367 9.79 -13.57 -26.84
CA GLY A 367 8.71 -12.62 -27.11
C GLY A 367 8.16 -11.92 -25.85
N TYR A 368 8.95 -11.92 -24.77
CA TYR A 368 8.67 -11.18 -23.53
C TYR A 368 9.27 -9.77 -23.57
#